data_20314788999eb08f3c96fdb16757305d
#
_entry.id   20314788999eb08f3c96fdb16757305d
#
_cell.length_a   1.000
_cell.length_b   1.000
_cell.length_c   1.000
_cell.angle_alpha   90.00
_cell.angle_beta   90.00
_cell.angle_gamma   90.00
#
_symmetry.space_group_name_H-M   'P 1'
#
loop_
_entity.id
_entity.type
_entity.pdbx_description
1 polymer ?
#
loop_
_entity_poly.entity_id
_entity_poly.type
_entity_poly.pdbx_seq_one_letter_code
_entity_poly.pdbx_strand_id
1 'polypeptide(L)' 'MTQQMVRGFCIVYLGSRDSDAPIEVRVCRTDSIDVAIRNARSTVENMAFAGMAGGRVPIGFVIENSEGDELYRWYNEAA' A
#
# COMPACT_ATOMS: atom_id res chain seq x y z
N MET A 1 -19.36 -15.32 -21.64
CA MET A 1 -19.29 -14.22 -20.70
C MET A 1 -17.84 -13.77 -20.48
N THR A 2 -17.65 -12.53 -20.54
CA THR A 2 -16.31 -12.00 -20.46
C THR A 2 -15.84 -11.94 -19.00
N GLN A 3 -14.69 -12.49 -18.79
CA GLN A 3 -14.06 -12.41 -17.50
C GLN A 3 -13.55 -11.01 -17.28
N GLN A 4 -14.03 -10.39 -16.24
CA GLN A 4 -13.56 -9.07 -15.92
C GLN A 4 -12.21 -9.18 -15.22
N MET A 5 -11.18 -8.76 -15.90
CA MET A 5 -9.87 -8.71 -15.29
C MET A 5 -9.79 -7.45 -14.43
N VAL A 6 -9.64 -7.66 -13.14
CA VAL A 6 -9.45 -6.53 -12.25
C VAL A 6 -8.00 -6.11 -12.36
N ARG A 7 -7.77 -4.99 -13.00
CA ARG A 7 -6.43 -4.43 -13.09
C ARG A 7 -6.17 -3.60 -11.85
N GLY A 8 -5.07 -3.87 -11.22
CA GLY A 8 -4.75 -3.12 -10.05
C GLY A 8 -3.65 -3.75 -9.26
N PHE A 9 -3.28 -3.06 -8.21
CA PHE A 9 -2.23 -3.51 -7.30
C PHE A 9 -2.79 -3.51 -5.90
N CYS A 10 -2.28 -4.43 -5.09
CA CYS A 10 -2.62 -4.49 -3.69
C CYS A 10 -1.59 -3.67 -2.93
N ILE A 11 -2.04 -2.73 -2.13
CA ILE A 11 -1.14 -1.91 -1.35
C ILE A 11 -1.28 -2.33 0.10
N VAL A 12 -0.19 -2.86 0.66
CA VAL A 12 -0.16 -3.38 2.02
C VAL A 12 0.56 -2.35 2.88
N TYR A 13 -0.16 -1.70 3.77
CA TYR A 13 0.42 -0.67 4.63
C TYR A 13 1.00 -1.32 5.88
N LEU A 14 2.22 -0.92 6.23
CA LEU A 14 2.98 -1.52 7.30
C LEU A 14 3.19 -0.53 8.42
N GLY A 15 3.10 -1.02 9.66
CA GLY A 15 3.31 -0.18 10.83
C GLY A 15 4.67 -0.33 11.47
N SER A 16 5.52 -1.21 10.92
CA SER A 16 6.82 -1.49 11.51
C SER A 16 7.77 -2.00 10.43
N ARG A 17 9.03 -1.69 10.58
CA ARG A 17 10.05 -2.26 9.69
C ARG A 17 10.35 -3.71 10.03
N ASP A 18 10.02 -4.11 11.24
CA ASP A 18 10.39 -5.43 11.74
C ASP A 18 9.32 -6.47 11.51
N SER A 19 8.17 -6.06 11.00
CA SER A 19 7.05 -6.97 10.82
C SER A 19 6.33 -6.66 9.52
N ASP A 20 5.99 -7.70 8.78
CA ASP A 20 5.19 -7.57 7.58
C ASP A 20 3.70 -7.69 7.86
N ALA A 21 3.31 -7.72 9.12
CA ALA A 21 1.90 -7.76 9.48
C ALA A 21 1.25 -6.44 9.02
N PRO A 22 0.24 -6.52 8.15
CA PRO A 22 -0.35 -5.30 7.62
C PRO A 22 -1.24 -4.63 8.64
N ILE A 23 -1.22 -3.31 8.65
CA ILE A 23 -2.22 -2.57 9.42
C ILE A 23 -3.42 -2.23 8.56
N GLU A 24 -3.26 -2.23 7.26
CA GLU A 24 -4.37 -2.05 6.33
C GLU A 24 -3.93 -2.50 4.95
N VAL A 25 -4.89 -3.01 4.17
CA VAL A 25 -4.64 -3.43 2.80
C VAL A 25 -5.68 -2.73 1.92
N ARG A 26 -5.23 -2.14 0.84
CA ARG A 26 -6.12 -1.46 -0.11
C ARG A 26 -5.76 -1.87 -1.53
N VAL A 27 -6.73 -1.74 -2.42
CA VAL A 27 -6.53 -2.01 -3.83
C VAL A 27 -6.47 -0.68 -4.57
N CYS A 28 -5.43 -0.51 -5.38
CA CYS A 28 -5.31 0.65 -6.25
C CYS A 28 -5.59 0.18 -7.68
N ARG A 29 -6.65 0.70 -8.26
CA ARG A 29 -7.10 0.26 -9.58
C ARG A 29 -6.39 1.06 -10.66
N THR A 30 -5.23 0.58 -11.04
CA THR A 30 -4.44 1.18 -12.10
C THR A 30 -3.57 0.08 -12.69
N ASP A 31 -3.20 0.23 -13.94
CA ASP A 31 -2.25 -0.67 -14.55
C ASP A 31 -0.84 -0.07 -14.57
N SER A 32 -0.65 1.06 -13.89
CA SER A 32 0.65 1.71 -13.77
C SER A 32 1.16 1.59 -12.34
N ILE A 33 2.27 0.90 -12.18
CA ILE A 33 2.85 0.77 -10.85
C ILE A 33 3.32 2.12 -10.32
N ASP A 34 3.73 3.03 -11.21
CA ASP A 34 4.16 4.36 -10.76
C ASP A 34 3.01 5.12 -10.12
N VAL A 35 1.80 4.97 -10.66
CA VAL A 35 0.63 5.59 -10.07
C VAL A 35 0.33 4.98 -8.72
N ALA A 36 0.44 3.65 -8.62
CA ALA A 36 0.20 2.97 -7.35
C ALA A 36 1.21 3.43 -6.29
N ILE A 37 2.47 3.55 -6.67
CA ILE A 37 3.51 4.00 -5.75
C ILE A 37 3.22 5.42 -5.27
N ARG A 38 2.88 6.32 -6.20
CA ARG A 38 2.60 7.71 -5.86
C ARG A 38 1.41 7.81 -4.92
N ASN A 39 0.36 7.07 -5.20
CA ASN A 39 -0.83 7.08 -4.36
C ASN A 39 -0.54 6.53 -2.98
N ALA A 40 0.25 5.46 -2.91
CA ALA A 40 0.58 4.85 -1.62
C ALA A 40 1.44 5.78 -0.78
N ARG A 41 2.43 6.43 -1.40
CA ARG A 41 3.27 7.37 -0.67
C ARG A 41 2.47 8.54 -0.14
N SER A 42 1.60 9.09 -0.98
CA SER A 42 0.74 10.20 -0.57
C SER A 42 -0.15 9.77 0.60
N THR A 43 -0.66 8.55 0.54
CA THR A 43 -1.51 8.04 1.61
C THR A 43 -0.75 7.93 2.92
N VAL A 44 0.47 7.39 2.89
CA VAL A 44 1.25 7.27 4.11
C VAL A 44 1.55 8.64 4.70
N GLU A 45 1.92 9.59 3.85
CA GLU A 45 2.27 10.93 4.31
C GLU A 45 1.06 11.63 4.92
N ASN A 46 -0.11 11.44 4.32
CA ASN A 46 -1.34 12.08 4.82
C ASN A 46 -1.88 11.38 6.06
N MET A 47 -1.77 10.08 6.10
CA MET A 47 -2.29 9.31 7.23
C MET A 47 -1.53 9.53 8.52
N ALA A 48 -0.31 10.03 8.40
CA ALA A 48 0.44 10.39 9.60
C ALA A 48 -0.29 11.45 10.41
N PHE A 49 -1.16 12.22 9.76
CA PHE A 49 -1.92 13.26 10.44
C PHE A 49 -3.31 12.80 10.84
N ALA A 50 -3.88 11.88 10.06
CA ALA A 50 -5.26 11.50 10.28
C ALA A 50 -5.41 10.38 11.31
N GLY A 51 -4.38 9.61 11.50
CA GLY A 51 -4.46 8.38 12.27
C GLY A 51 -5.43 7.44 11.59
N MET A 52 -5.11 6.25 11.32
CA MET A 52 -6.05 5.33 10.69
C MET A 52 -5.85 3.95 11.27
N ALA A 53 -6.76 3.05 10.91
CA ALA A 53 -6.66 1.67 11.34
C ALA A 53 -6.52 1.56 12.85
N GLY A 54 -7.44 2.18 13.59
CA GLY A 54 -7.43 2.09 15.03
C GLY A 54 -6.33 2.91 15.67
N GLY A 55 -5.95 4.01 15.04
CA GLY A 55 -4.93 4.88 15.60
C GLY A 55 -3.51 4.53 15.21
N ARG A 56 -3.35 3.51 14.37
CA ARG A 56 -2.02 3.13 13.91
C ARG A 56 -1.66 3.93 12.67
N VAL A 57 -0.41 4.33 12.62
CA VAL A 57 0.10 5.14 11.52
C VAL A 57 1.05 4.29 10.69
N PRO A 58 0.81 4.17 9.38
CA PRO A 58 1.71 3.40 8.54
C PRO A 58 3.04 4.13 8.39
N ILE A 59 4.12 3.37 8.40
CA ILE A 59 5.45 3.90 8.16
C ILE A 59 5.98 3.49 6.79
N GLY A 60 5.24 2.66 6.08
CA GLY A 60 5.64 2.21 4.77
C GLY A 60 4.58 1.36 4.12
N PHE A 61 4.91 0.82 2.96
CA PHE A 61 3.98 -0.02 2.24
C PHE A 61 4.72 -0.98 1.33
N VAL A 62 4.00 -2.02 0.94
CA VAL A 62 4.44 -2.97 -0.07
C VAL A 62 3.38 -2.97 -1.17
N ILE A 63 3.81 -2.98 -2.42
CA ILE A 63 2.89 -3.12 -3.54
C ILE A 63 3.03 -4.51 -4.10
N GLU A 64 1.90 -5.20 -4.21
CA GLU A 64 1.84 -6.56 -4.71
C GLU A 64 0.95 -6.61 -5.93
N ASN A 65 1.25 -7.57 -6.82
CA ASN A 65 0.39 -7.81 -7.95
C ASN A 65 -0.78 -8.71 -7.54
N SER A 66 -1.62 -9.08 -8.51
CA SER A 66 -2.80 -9.89 -8.22
C SER A 66 -2.44 -11.30 -7.77
N GLU A 67 -1.21 -11.71 -7.94
CA GLU A 67 -0.76 -13.04 -7.53
C GLU A 67 -0.08 -13.01 -6.17
N GLY A 68 0.01 -11.84 -5.56
CA GLY A 68 0.62 -11.71 -4.25
C GLY A 68 2.12 -11.51 -4.28
N ASP A 69 2.69 -11.31 -5.47
CA ASP A 69 4.14 -11.08 -5.57
C ASP A 69 4.46 -9.64 -5.20
N GLU A 70 5.46 -9.46 -4.37
CA GLU A 70 5.92 -8.14 -3.99
C GLU A 70 6.66 -7.51 -5.18
N LEU A 71 6.20 -6.31 -5.57
CA LEU A 71 6.80 -5.59 -6.69
C LEU A 71 7.60 -4.40 -6.23
N TYR A 72 7.27 -3.82 -5.08
CA TYR A 72 7.91 -2.61 -4.60
C TYR A 72 7.67 -2.47 -3.10
N ARG A 73 8.68 -1.96 -2.39
CA ARG A 73 8.60 -1.75 -0.94
C ARG A 73 9.22 -0.40 -0.62
N TRP A 74 8.59 0.34 0.27
CA TRP A 74 9.04 1.67 0.62
C TRP A 74 8.75 1.95 2.09
N TYR A 75 9.67 2.62 2.74
CA TYR A 75 9.47 3.07 4.11
C TYR A 75 9.72 4.56 4.18
N ASN A 76 8.90 5.26 4.97
CA ASN A 76 9.06 6.68 5.19
C ASN A 76 10.22 6.89 6.17
N GLU A 77 11.26 7.55 5.69
CA GLU A 77 12.45 7.75 6.52
C GLU A 77 12.22 8.76 7.62
N ALA A 78 11.21 9.59 7.48
CA ALA A 78 10.87 10.57 8.51
C ALA A 78 10.10 9.95 9.66
N ALA A 79 9.68 8.71 9.51
CA ALA A 79 8.87 8.05 10.54
C ALA A 79 9.72 7.42 11.62
#